data_9951958b4046458b4f68d0c61abae408
#
_entry.id   9951958b4046458b4f68d0c61abae408
#
_cell.length_a   1.000
_cell.length_b   1.000
_cell.length_c   1.000
_cell.angle_alpha   90.00
_cell.angle_beta   90.00
_cell.angle_gamma   90.00
#
_symmetry.space_group_name_H-M   'P 1'
#
loop_
_entity.id
_entity.type
_entity.pdbx_description
1 polymer ?
#
loop_
_entity_poly.entity_id
_entity_poly.type
_entity_poly.pdbx_seq_one_letter_code
_entity_poly.pdbx_strand_id
1 'polypeptide(L)'
;RFFFFVFINSVLQVYDYRSRSELQCYSSCRLPDHPSYIWYKNGEKISDSQEEISYHSRHYDTDSYSCALRGHEDFPSPSVCVNDQNCNRVIYSDRSICAFKGSSVDISCTYNNYRFITSKFWFRPERGPQWKNPSQSEDLLTDSQYTGRVQVLETERGRSTLRITDLRETDSAQYQFTFTTYAFEWGSSLPGTTLTVTDPDLQVLRSYSTNARLKCYSSCRLPDHSSYIWYKNGEKINENQQEISFYSPYYDTDSYSCALRGHEDFPSSSVCVDGENCNRVIYTDRSICVSKGSSVNISCIYNSYYEVTSKFWFRPERGPQWKNPSQSEDLLTDSQYSGRVQVLET
;
A
#
# COMPACT_ATOMS: atom_id res chain seq x y z
N ARG A 1 22.93 2.78 1.77
CA ARG A 1 22.48 1.37 1.93
C ARG A 1 21.16 1.25 1.19
N PHE A 2 21.20 0.73 -0.01
CA PHE A 2 20.01 0.36 -0.78
C PHE A 2 19.40 -0.86 -0.10
N PHE A 3 18.23 -0.72 0.51
CA PHE A 3 17.39 -1.85 0.83
C PHE A 3 16.71 -2.30 -0.47
N PHE A 4 17.29 -3.29 -1.13
CA PHE A 4 16.54 -4.10 -2.07
C PHE A 4 15.50 -4.87 -1.24
N PHE A 5 14.25 -4.44 -1.28
CA PHE A 5 13.15 -5.33 -1.00
C PHE A 5 13.11 -6.36 -2.12
N VAL A 6 13.87 -7.41 -1.95
CA VAL A 6 13.62 -8.64 -2.69
C VAL A 6 12.27 -9.13 -2.20
N PHE A 7 11.23 -8.90 -2.99
CA PHE A 7 10.00 -9.65 -2.86
C PHE A 7 10.37 -11.11 -3.13
N ILE A 8 10.70 -11.83 -2.08
CA ILE A 8 10.79 -13.27 -2.11
C ILE A 8 9.33 -13.73 -2.21
N ASN A 9 8.81 -13.77 -3.41
CA ASN A 9 7.73 -14.65 -3.75
C ASN A 9 8.31 -16.07 -3.63
N SER A 10 8.54 -16.52 -2.41
CA SER A 10 8.73 -17.94 -2.15
C SER A 10 7.40 -18.59 -2.48
N VAL A 11 7.27 -19.06 -3.70
CA VAL A 11 6.08 -19.79 -4.13
C VAL A 11 6.18 -21.15 -3.45
N LEU A 12 5.74 -21.19 -2.19
CA LEU A 12 5.45 -22.45 -1.54
C LEU A 12 4.33 -23.13 -2.32
N GLN A 13 4.50 -24.39 -2.55
CA GLN A 13 3.52 -25.23 -3.24
C GLN A 13 3.24 -26.46 -2.40
N VAL A 14 2.03 -26.92 -2.45
CA VAL A 14 1.64 -28.20 -1.88
C VAL A 14 1.56 -29.23 -3.01
N TYR A 15 2.30 -30.29 -2.88
CA TYR A 15 2.26 -31.42 -3.80
C TYR A 15 1.47 -32.56 -3.19
N ASP A 16 0.52 -33.09 -3.95
CA ASP A 16 -0.34 -34.20 -3.54
C ASP A 16 0.20 -35.53 -4.08
N TYR A 17 0.73 -36.36 -3.19
CA TYR A 17 1.12 -37.73 -3.49
C TYR A 17 -0.09 -38.67 -3.29
N ARG A 18 -1.07 -38.63 -4.18
CA ARG A 18 -2.31 -39.40 -4.08
C ARG A 18 -2.09 -40.89 -3.81
N SER A 19 -1.00 -41.46 -4.32
CA SER A 19 -0.65 -42.88 -4.09
C SER A 19 -0.27 -43.20 -2.63
N ARG A 20 0.09 -42.19 -1.83
CA ARG A 20 0.51 -42.32 -0.42
C ARG A 20 -0.44 -41.64 0.55
N SER A 21 -1.44 -40.89 0.06
CA SER A 21 -2.27 -40.01 0.88
C SER A 21 -1.44 -39.01 1.70
N GLU A 22 -0.43 -38.42 1.09
CA GLU A 22 0.52 -37.49 1.68
C GLU A 22 0.57 -36.18 0.90
N LEU A 23 0.70 -35.09 1.61
CA LEU A 23 0.92 -33.75 1.07
C LEU A 23 2.32 -33.28 1.48
N GLN A 24 3.07 -32.78 0.54
CA GLN A 24 4.40 -32.21 0.76
C GLN A 24 4.37 -30.70 0.49
N CYS A 25 4.97 -29.92 1.41
CA CYS A 25 5.21 -28.50 1.24
C CYS A 25 6.63 -28.28 0.68
N TYR A 26 6.76 -27.65 -0.48
CA TYR A 26 8.06 -27.36 -1.07
C TYR A 26 8.16 -25.94 -1.59
N SER A 27 9.38 -25.45 -1.78
CA SER A 27 9.67 -24.15 -2.36
C SER A 27 10.56 -24.31 -3.58
N SER A 28 10.29 -23.51 -4.62
CA SER A 28 11.20 -23.38 -5.77
C SER A 28 12.48 -22.60 -5.44
N CYS A 29 12.48 -21.85 -4.33
CA CYS A 29 13.67 -21.16 -3.83
C CYS A 29 14.43 -22.02 -2.82
N ARG A 30 15.74 -21.80 -2.75
CA ARG A 30 16.59 -22.46 -1.72
C ARG A 30 16.16 -21.97 -0.35
N LEU A 31 15.71 -22.90 0.48
CA LEU A 31 15.35 -22.64 1.88
C LEU A 31 16.56 -22.72 2.79
N PRO A 32 16.50 -22.12 4.01
CA PRO A 32 17.48 -22.34 5.07
C PRO A 32 17.61 -23.83 5.41
N ASP A 33 18.72 -24.20 6.01
CA ASP A 33 18.88 -25.56 6.53
C ASP A 33 17.83 -25.82 7.63
N HIS A 34 17.13 -26.97 7.53
CA HIS A 34 16.05 -27.36 8.43
C HIS A 34 14.86 -26.38 8.49
N PRO A 35 14.13 -26.14 7.38
CA PRO A 35 12.96 -25.29 7.39
C PRO A 35 11.86 -25.91 8.27
N SER A 36 11.15 -25.06 9.00
CA SER A 36 9.99 -25.46 9.80
C SER A 36 8.72 -24.99 9.11
N TYR A 37 7.78 -25.90 8.90
CA TYR A 37 6.54 -25.64 8.19
C TYR A 37 5.35 -25.55 9.12
N ILE A 38 4.35 -24.80 8.71
CA ILE A 38 3.05 -24.69 9.35
C ILE A 38 2.01 -25.14 8.33
N TRP A 39 1.13 -26.04 8.74
CA TRP A 39 0.06 -26.54 7.89
C TRP A 39 -1.31 -26.00 8.28
N TYR A 40 -2.09 -25.76 7.27
CA TYR A 40 -3.47 -25.29 7.40
C TYR A 40 -4.42 -26.22 6.67
N LYS A 41 -5.57 -26.48 7.29
CA LYS A 41 -6.69 -27.21 6.72
C LYS A 41 -7.93 -26.34 6.76
N ASN A 42 -8.57 -26.12 5.61
CA ASN A 42 -9.77 -25.26 5.52
C ASN A 42 -9.61 -23.87 6.15
N GLY A 43 -8.42 -23.29 6.03
CA GLY A 43 -8.10 -21.99 6.64
C GLY A 43 -7.69 -22.03 8.10
N GLU A 44 -7.78 -23.16 8.79
CA GLU A 44 -7.35 -23.31 10.18
C GLU A 44 -6.00 -24.01 10.30
N LYS A 45 -5.18 -23.54 11.23
CA LYS A 45 -3.86 -24.13 11.55
C LYS A 45 -4.05 -25.51 12.20
N ILE A 46 -3.37 -26.54 11.66
CA ILE A 46 -3.51 -27.92 12.13
C ILE A 46 -2.23 -28.53 12.68
N SER A 47 -1.07 -28.13 12.19
CA SER A 47 0.21 -28.73 12.57
C SER A 47 1.37 -27.75 12.40
N ASP A 48 2.40 -27.95 13.22
CA ASP A 48 3.69 -27.26 13.16
C ASP A 48 4.80 -28.27 12.86
N SER A 49 5.82 -27.88 12.10
CA SER A 49 7.16 -28.47 12.01
C SER A 49 7.38 -29.60 11.00
N GLN A 50 6.39 -30.09 10.28
CA GLN A 50 6.58 -31.19 9.33
C GLN A 50 6.56 -30.69 7.89
N GLU A 51 7.48 -31.19 7.06
CA GLU A 51 7.48 -30.95 5.61
C GLU A 51 6.33 -31.68 4.93
N GLU A 52 5.96 -32.84 5.46
CA GLU A 52 4.90 -33.69 4.92
C GLU A 52 3.82 -33.94 5.96
N ILE A 53 2.59 -34.00 5.52
CA ILE A 53 1.44 -34.44 6.33
C ILE A 53 0.66 -35.52 5.61
N SER A 54 0.18 -36.49 6.38
CA SER A 54 -0.73 -37.52 5.87
C SER A 54 -2.17 -37.06 5.98
N TYR A 55 -2.98 -37.39 5.00
CA TYR A 55 -4.41 -37.13 5.00
C TYR A 55 -5.20 -38.42 4.78
N HIS A 56 -6.43 -38.44 5.27
CA HIS A 56 -7.33 -39.56 5.04
C HIS A 56 -8.17 -39.28 3.81
N SER A 57 -7.79 -39.91 2.68
CA SER A 57 -8.56 -39.78 1.45
C SER A 57 -9.89 -40.55 1.58
N ARG A 58 -10.98 -39.81 1.73
CA ARG A 58 -12.34 -40.36 1.54
C ARG A 58 -12.87 -39.83 0.23
N HIS A 59 -13.67 -40.64 -0.44
CA HIS A 59 -14.26 -40.31 -1.77
C HIS A 59 -15.06 -39.00 -1.83
N TYR A 60 -15.31 -38.35 -0.68
CA TYR A 60 -16.08 -37.13 -0.54
C TYR A 60 -15.32 -36.07 0.34
N ASP A 61 -13.99 -36.17 0.34
CA ASP A 61 -13.21 -35.18 1.09
C ASP A 61 -13.26 -33.84 0.36
N THR A 62 -13.86 -32.83 1.03
CA THR A 62 -14.01 -31.46 0.52
C THR A 62 -13.01 -30.51 1.16
N ASP A 63 -11.98 -31.05 1.80
CA ASP A 63 -10.99 -30.27 2.50
C ASP A 63 -9.93 -29.68 1.55
N SER A 64 -9.46 -28.48 1.88
CA SER A 64 -8.32 -27.86 1.25
C SER A 64 -7.16 -27.70 2.23
N TYR A 65 -5.95 -27.74 1.70
CA TYR A 65 -4.73 -27.63 2.48
C TYR A 65 -3.81 -26.56 1.91
N SER A 66 -3.07 -25.89 2.79
CA SER A 66 -1.97 -24.99 2.45
C SER A 66 -0.88 -25.08 3.49
N CYS A 67 0.30 -24.57 3.17
CA CYS A 67 1.44 -24.53 4.07
C CYS A 67 2.10 -23.14 4.07
N ALA A 68 2.80 -22.81 5.15
CA ALA A 68 3.67 -21.66 5.26
C ALA A 68 4.98 -22.03 5.94
N LEU A 69 6.01 -21.22 5.78
CA LEU A 69 7.22 -21.30 6.58
C LEU A 69 7.01 -20.57 7.91
N ARG A 70 7.52 -21.13 8.99
CA ARG A 70 7.53 -20.47 10.29
C ARG A 70 8.35 -19.16 10.22
N GLY A 71 7.76 -18.07 10.73
CA GLY A 71 8.32 -16.73 10.61
C GLY A 71 7.97 -16.01 9.30
N HIS A 72 7.26 -16.69 8.39
CA HIS A 72 6.77 -16.14 7.13
C HIS A 72 5.31 -16.56 6.88
N GLU A 73 4.50 -16.57 7.93
CA GLU A 73 3.11 -16.99 7.93
C GLU A 73 2.22 -16.10 7.05
N ASP A 74 2.65 -14.87 6.78
CA ASP A 74 1.98 -13.94 5.87
C ASP A 74 2.03 -14.37 4.40
N PHE A 75 2.87 -15.39 4.07
CA PHE A 75 3.09 -15.88 2.71
C PHE A 75 2.80 -17.38 2.57
N PRO A 76 1.58 -17.85 2.87
CA PRO A 76 1.24 -19.26 2.70
C PRO A 76 1.19 -19.64 1.23
N SER A 77 1.28 -20.94 0.95
CA SER A 77 1.00 -21.50 -0.38
C SER A 77 -0.46 -21.27 -0.78
N PRO A 78 -0.79 -21.28 -2.07
CA PRO A 78 -2.17 -21.43 -2.49
C PRO A 78 -2.78 -22.70 -1.90
N SER A 79 -4.07 -22.64 -1.53
CA SER A 79 -4.80 -23.81 -1.04
C SER A 79 -5.04 -24.82 -2.15
N VAL A 80 -4.75 -26.09 -1.91
CA VAL A 80 -4.98 -27.19 -2.82
C VAL A 80 -6.09 -28.11 -2.32
N CYS A 81 -6.89 -28.65 -3.24
CA CYS A 81 -7.90 -29.65 -2.95
C CYS A 81 -7.31 -31.05 -3.08
N VAL A 82 -7.60 -31.93 -2.15
CA VAL A 82 -7.10 -33.32 -2.15
C VAL A 82 -7.83 -34.18 -3.17
N ASN A 83 -9.14 -33.98 -3.34
CA ASN A 83 -9.99 -34.70 -4.30
C ASN A 83 -10.58 -33.72 -5.31
N ASP A 84 -9.92 -33.59 -6.46
CA ASP A 84 -10.33 -32.75 -7.58
C ASP A 84 -10.63 -31.27 -7.21
N GLN A 85 -11.16 -30.50 -8.13
CA GLN A 85 -11.24 -29.04 -7.99
C GLN A 85 -12.37 -28.53 -7.06
N ASN A 86 -13.12 -29.43 -6.42
CA ASN A 86 -14.30 -29.10 -5.64
C ASN A 86 -14.08 -29.25 -4.14
N CYS A 87 -13.32 -28.37 -3.54
CA CYS A 87 -13.16 -28.29 -2.09
C CYS A 87 -13.54 -26.92 -1.55
N ASN A 88 -13.77 -26.84 -0.24
CA ASN A 88 -13.97 -25.57 0.44
C ASN A 88 -12.64 -24.79 0.44
N ARG A 89 -12.63 -23.61 -0.16
CA ARG A 89 -11.41 -22.75 -0.19
C ARG A 89 -11.75 -21.30 -0.42
N VAL A 90 -10.86 -20.43 0.03
CA VAL A 90 -10.83 -19.01 -0.28
C VAL A 90 -9.46 -18.68 -0.85
N ILE A 91 -9.43 -17.99 -1.98
CA ILE A 91 -8.20 -17.53 -2.63
C ILE A 91 -8.33 -16.03 -2.89
N TYR A 92 -7.45 -15.24 -2.28
CA TYR A 92 -7.39 -13.80 -2.49
C TYR A 92 -6.64 -13.49 -3.80
N SER A 93 -7.16 -12.52 -4.57
CA SER A 93 -6.53 -12.09 -5.83
C SER A 93 -5.18 -11.43 -5.58
N ASP A 94 -5.09 -10.63 -4.54
CA ASP A 94 -3.89 -9.91 -4.14
C ASP A 94 -3.62 -10.15 -2.65
N ARG A 95 -2.36 -10.36 -2.29
CA ARG A 95 -1.95 -10.51 -0.89
C ARG A 95 -1.73 -9.17 -0.20
N SER A 96 -1.27 -8.18 -0.96
CA SER A 96 -1.06 -6.82 -0.48
C SER A 96 -1.50 -5.82 -1.54
N ILE A 97 -2.18 -4.78 -1.09
CA ILE A 97 -2.62 -3.66 -1.91
C ILE A 97 -2.14 -2.39 -1.23
N CYS A 98 -1.51 -1.52 -1.99
CA CYS A 98 -1.19 -0.16 -1.57
C CYS A 98 -2.12 0.81 -2.29
N ALA A 99 -2.74 1.71 -1.54
CA ALA A 99 -3.65 2.71 -2.07
C ALA A 99 -3.46 4.07 -1.39
N PHE A 100 -3.93 5.13 -2.02
CA PHE A 100 -3.80 6.49 -1.47
C PHE A 100 -5.05 6.90 -0.68
N LYS A 101 -4.84 7.74 0.34
CA LYS A 101 -5.94 8.39 1.06
C LYS A 101 -6.91 9.07 0.09
N GLY A 102 -8.21 9.00 0.36
CA GLY A 102 -9.28 9.55 -0.46
C GLY A 102 -9.60 8.76 -1.73
N SER A 103 -8.79 7.77 -2.12
CA SER A 103 -9.08 6.90 -3.26
C SER A 103 -10.04 5.77 -2.90
N SER A 104 -10.28 4.87 -3.85
CA SER A 104 -11.09 3.67 -3.66
C SER A 104 -10.26 2.43 -3.95
N VAL A 105 -10.58 1.31 -3.30
CA VAL A 105 -9.93 0.03 -3.51
C VAL A 105 -10.94 -1.10 -3.63
N ASP A 106 -10.62 -2.07 -4.46
CA ASP A 106 -11.33 -3.34 -4.59
C ASP A 106 -10.45 -4.48 -4.08
N ILE A 107 -10.89 -5.17 -3.03
CA ILE A 107 -10.24 -6.35 -2.47
C ILE A 107 -11.08 -7.55 -2.86
N SER A 108 -10.50 -8.48 -3.63
CA SER A 108 -11.27 -9.59 -4.21
C SER A 108 -10.75 -10.93 -3.76
N CYS A 109 -11.68 -11.85 -3.55
CA CYS A 109 -11.37 -13.27 -3.41
C CYS A 109 -12.30 -14.13 -4.29
N THR A 110 -11.81 -15.31 -4.62
CA THR A 110 -12.64 -16.39 -5.13
C THR A 110 -12.84 -17.42 -4.03
N TYR A 111 -14.04 -17.88 -3.86
CA TYR A 111 -14.37 -18.92 -2.91
C TYR A 111 -15.10 -20.07 -3.60
N ASN A 112 -14.87 -21.26 -3.12
CA ASN A 112 -15.55 -22.46 -3.57
C ASN A 112 -16.04 -23.24 -2.37
N ASN A 113 -17.19 -23.84 -2.50
CA ASN A 113 -17.81 -24.66 -1.48
C ASN A 113 -18.61 -25.80 -2.12
N TYR A 114 -18.63 -26.92 -1.45
CA TYR A 114 -19.39 -28.11 -1.89
C TYR A 114 -20.85 -28.06 -1.43
N ARG A 115 -21.17 -27.26 -0.41
CA ARG A 115 -22.50 -27.22 0.23
C ARG A 115 -23.12 -25.82 0.16
N PHE A 116 -24.40 -25.74 0.45
CA PHE A 116 -25.12 -24.48 0.49
C PHE A 116 -24.55 -23.55 1.58
N ILE A 117 -24.13 -22.34 1.19
CA ILE A 117 -23.62 -21.31 2.10
C ILE A 117 -24.78 -20.70 2.88
N THR A 118 -24.66 -20.65 4.19
CA THR A 118 -25.64 -20.05 5.11
C THR A 118 -25.32 -18.60 5.44
N SER A 119 -24.04 -18.26 5.54
CA SER A 119 -23.60 -16.86 5.70
C SER A 119 -22.22 -16.64 5.10
N LYS A 120 -21.90 -15.39 4.76
CA LYS A 120 -20.61 -14.96 4.27
C LYS A 120 -20.43 -13.48 4.50
N PHE A 121 -19.21 -13.06 4.89
CA PHE A 121 -18.90 -11.66 5.11
C PHE A 121 -17.40 -11.38 5.08
N TRP A 122 -17.06 -10.09 4.98
CA TRP A 122 -15.71 -9.58 5.09
C TRP A 122 -15.49 -8.99 6.49
N PHE A 123 -14.30 -9.20 7.06
CA PHE A 123 -13.95 -8.72 8.40
C PHE A 123 -12.46 -8.35 8.52
N ARG A 124 -12.11 -7.73 9.63
CA ARG A 124 -10.73 -7.38 10.03
C ARG A 124 -10.33 -8.22 11.24
N PRO A 125 -9.36 -9.15 11.11
CA PRO A 125 -9.00 -10.08 12.21
C PRO A 125 -8.41 -9.40 13.44
N GLU A 126 -7.72 -8.26 13.30
CA GLU A 126 -7.13 -7.55 14.43
C GLU A 126 -8.17 -6.91 15.38
N ARG A 127 -9.44 -6.88 15.02
CA ARG A 127 -10.52 -6.38 15.90
C ARG A 127 -10.96 -7.37 16.96
N GLY A 128 -10.22 -8.46 17.14
CA GLY A 128 -10.34 -9.36 18.27
C GLY A 128 -11.15 -10.64 18.02
N PRO A 129 -11.28 -11.51 19.02
CA PRO A 129 -11.91 -12.83 18.89
C PRO A 129 -13.44 -12.78 18.66
N GLN A 130 -14.02 -11.60 18.54
CA GLN A 130 -15.46 -11.38 18.35
C GLN A 130 -15.97 -11.90 17.00
N TRP A 131 -15.09 -12.06 16.01
CA TRP A 131 -15.44 -12.60 14.70
C TRP A 131 -16.03 -14.03 14.74
N LYS A 132 -15.88 -14.73 15.88
CA LYS A 132 -16.47 -16.07 16.07
C LYS A 132 -17.97 -16.03 16.37
N ASN A 133 -18.52 -14.86 16.61
CA ASN A 133 -19.94 -14.69 16.93
C ASN A 133 -20.62 -13.78 15.90
N PRO A 134 -21.20 -14.34 14.82
CA PRO A 134 -21.81 -13.56 13.74
C PRO A 134 -22.97 -12.66 14.15
N SER A 135 -23.46 -12.77 15.38
CA SER A 135 -24.48 -11.89 15.93
C SER A 135 -23.95 -10.56 16.50
N GLN A 136 -22.63 -10.37 16.54
CA GLN A 136 -21.96 -9.16 17.04
C GLN A 136 -21.16 -8.50 15.92
N SER A 137 -21.73 -7.56 15.22
CA SER A 137 -21.13 -6.47 14.39
C SER A 137 -19.70 -6.67 13.83
N GLU A 138 -19.35 -7.81 13.25
CA GLU A 138 -18.01 -8.08 12.73
C GLU A 138 -17.94 -7.99 11.23
N ASP A 139 -19.09 -8.07 10.59
CA ASP A 139 -19.22 -7.78 9.17
C ASP A 139 -18.95 -6.29 8.93
N LEU A 140 -18.00 -6.00 8.06
CA LEU A 140 -17.67 -4.62 7.70
C LEU A 140 -18.85 -3.81 7.18
N LEU A 141 -19.87 -4.46 6.62
CA LEU A 141 -21.12 -3.79 6.21
C LEU A 141 -21.88 -3.21 7.39
N THR A 142 -21.71 -3.76 8.58
CA THR A 142 -22.39 -3.31 9.81
C THR A 142 -21.52 -2.42 10.69
N ASP A 143 -20.23 -2.31 10.38
CA ASP A 143 -19.30 -1.49 11.15
C ASP A 143 -19.53 0.00 10.87
N SER A 144 -19.81 0.76 11.95
CA SER A 144 -20.08 2.19 11.88
C SER A 144 -18.95 3.02 11.24
N GLN A 145 -17.70 2.58 11.34
CA GLN A 145 -16.54 3.26 10.72
C GLN A 145 -16.56 3.16 9.19
N TYR A 146 -17.25 2.17 8.64
CA TYR A 146 -17.36 1.93 7.21
C TYR A 146 -18.72 2.36 6.62
N THR A 147 -19.62 2.90 7.43
CA THR A 147 -20.96 3.32 6.98
C THR A 147 -20.87 4.24 5.75
N GLY A 148 -21.53 3.84 4.68
CA GLY A 148 -21.58 4.60 3.43
C GLY A 148 -20.29 4.53 2.57
N ARG A 149 -19.24 3.85 3.05
CA ARG A 149 -17.95 3.73 2.34
C ARG A 149 -17.66 2.32 1.82
N VAL A 150 -18.37 1.32 2.31
CA VAL A 150 -18.13 -0.09 1.97
C VAL A 150 -19.28 -0.67 1.19
N GLN A 151 -18.94 -1.46 0.17
CA GLN A 151 -19.87 -2.22 -0.65
C GLN A 151 -19.29 -3.61 -0.94
N VAL A 152 -20.11 -4.64 -0.88
CA VAL A 152 -19.74 -6.00 -1.29
C VAL A 152 -20.40 -6.33 -2.63
N LEU A 153 -19.58 -6.69 -3.61
CA LEU A 153 -20.00 -7.10 -4.95
C LEU A 153 -19.79 -8.60 -5.08
N GLU A 154 -20.87 -9.30 -5.41
CA GLU A 154 -20.88 -10.76 -5.56
C GLU A 154 -21.12 -11.14 -7.01
N THR A 155 -20.48 -12.20 -7.47
CA THR A 155 -20.76 -12.81 -8.76
C THR A 155 -21.25 -14.25 -8.59
N GLU A 156 -22.06 -14.72 -9.53
CA GLU A 156 -22.57 -16.11 -9.56
C GLU A 156 -21.46 -17.17 -9.62
N ARG A 157 -20.22 -16.78 -9.95
CA ARG A 157 -19.06 -17.67 -10.07
C ARG A 157 -18.24 -17.83 -8.79
N GLY A 158 -18.80 -17.49 -7.62
CA GLY A 158 -18.08 -17.63 -6.34
C GLY A 158 -16.92 -16.63 -6.22
N ARG A 159 -17.13 -15.39 -6.63
CA ARG A 159 -16.22 -14.25 -6.38
C ARG A 159 -16.92 -13.24 -5.51
N SER A 160 -16.23 -12.79 -4.47
CA SER A 160 -16.64 -11.68 -3.62
C SER A 160 -15.61 -10.57 -3.71
N THR A 161 -16.08 -9.34 -3.86
CA THR A 161 -15.21 -8.14 -3.90
C THR A 161 -15.72 -7.15 -2.87
N LEU A 162 -14.85 -6.80 -1.93
CA LEU A 162 -15.03 -5.72 -0.98
C LEU A 162 -14.53 -4.44 -1.63
N ARG A 163 -15.41 -3.47 -1.87
CA ARG A 163 -15.05 -2.12 -2.32
C ARG A 163 -15.08 -1.18 -1.14
N ILE A 164 -13.98 -0.47 -0.91
CA ILE A 164 -13.87 0.59 0.09
C ILE A 164 -13.60 1.90 -0.63
N THR A 165 -14.40 2.92 -0.36
CA THR A 165 -14.27 4.28 -0.93
C THR A 165 -13.83 5.26 0.13
N ASP A 166 -13.33 6.43 -0.28
CA ASP A 166 -12.83 7.47 0.62
C ASP A 166 -11.85 6.89 1.66
N LEU A 167 -10.77 6.30 1.16
CA LEU A 167 -9.80 5.58 1.98
C LEU A 167 -9.12 6.52 2.98
N ARG A 168 -8.99 6.02 4.21
CA ARG A 168 -8.34 6.68 5.34
C ARG A 168 -7.14 5.86 5.80
N GLU A 169 -6.18 6.48 6.43
CA GLU A 169 -5.01 5.77 6.99
C GLU A 169 -5.44 4.66 7.97
N THR A 170 -6.53 4.89 8.72
CA THR A 170 -7.13 3.91 9.64
C THR A 170 -7.74 2.68 8.96
N ASP A 171 -7.89 2.73 7.62
CA ASP A 171 -8.31 1.56 6.84
C ASP A 171 -7.13 0.62 6.53
N SER A 172 -5.90 1.02 6.83
CA SER A 172 -4.72 0.14 6.74
C SER A 172 -4.89 -1.04 7.69
N ALA A 173 -5.05 -2.24 7.12
CA ALA A 173 -5.39 -3.44 7.86
C ALA A 173 -5.29 -4.69 6.99
N GLN A 174 -5.37 -5.85 7.62
CA GLN A 174 -5.65 -7.09 6.93
C GLN A 174 -7.16 -7.28 6.79
N TYR A 175 -7.62 -7.64 5.60
CA TYR A 175 -9.02 -7.93 5.30
C TYR A 175 -9.17 -9.40 4.93
N GLN A 176 -10.12 -10.05 5.58
CA GLN A 176 -10.41 -11.47 5.38
C GLN A 176 -11.87 -11.68 5.01
N PHE A 177 -12.10 -12.74 4.25
CA PHE A 177 -13.42 -13.23 3.87
C PHE A 177 -13.66 -14.58 4.52
N THR A 178 -14.84 -14.77 5.09
CA THR A 178 -15.28 -16.06 5.62
C THR A 178 -16.66 -16.43 5.07
N PHE A 179 -16.96 -17.72 5.11
CA PHE A 179 -18.27 -18.25 4.84
C PHE A 179 -18.57 -19.44 5.72
N THR A 180 -19.83 -19.63 6.03
CA THR A 180 -20.33 -20.78 6.80
C THR A 180 -21.36 -21.57 6.01
N THR A 181 -21.43 -22.87 6.31
CA THR A 181 -22.48 -23.78 5.88
C THR A 181 -23.05 -24.44 7.13
N TYR A 182 -24.08 -25.29 7.02
CA TYR A 182 -24.64 -26.01 8.15
C TYR A 182 -23.64 -26.89 8.94
N ALA A 183 -22.52 -27.29 8.32
CA ALA A 183 -21.57 -28.23 8.93
C ALA A 183 -20.11 -27.75 8.83
N PHE A 184 -19.86 -26.55 8.35
CA PHE A 184 -18.51 -26.08 8.07
C PHE A 184 -18.41 -24.55 8.15
N GLU A 185 -17.32 -24.07 8.68
CA GLU A 185 -16.92 -22.66 8.70
C GLU A 185 -15.50 -22.56 8.15
N TRP A 186 -15.28 -21.58 7.25
CA TRP A 186 -13.93 -21.27 6.75
C TRP A 186 -13.13 -20.58 7.84
N GLY A 187 -11.94 -21.11 8.15
CA GLY A 187 -11.09 -20.61 9.22
C GLY A 187 -10.38 -19.29 8.89
N SER A 188 -9.92 -18.62 9.92
CA SER A 188 -9.27 -17.29 9.86
C SER A 188 -7.77 -17.33 10.11
N SER A 189 -7.17 -18.52 10.26
CA SER A 189 -5.73 -18.65 10.52
C SER A 189 -4.86 -18.34 9.30
N LEU A 190 -5.43 -18.45 8.07
CA LEU A 190 -4.75 -18.01 6.85
C LEU A 190 -4.90 -16.50 6.67
N PRO A 191 -3.82 -15.81 6.29
CA PRO A 191 -3.88 -14.37 6.04
C PRO A 191 -4.77 -14.03 4.85
N GLY A 192 -5.45 -12.90 4.95
CA GLY A 192 -6.20 -12.28 3.86
C GLY A 192 -5.34 -11.35 3.01
N THR A 193 -5.96 -10.30 2.50
CA THR A 193 -5.30 -9.21 1.80
C THR A 193 -4.93 -8.10 2.78
N THR A 194 -3.67 -7.71 2.81
CA THR A 194 -3.20 -6.55 3.56
C THR A 194 -3.37 -5.30 2.72
N LEU A 195 -4.16 -4.35 3.18
CA LEU A 195 -4.30 -3.02 2.61
C LEU A 195 -3.40 -2.04 3.37
N THR A 196 -2.57 -1.30 2.65
CA THR A 196 -1.81 -0.17 3.16
C THR A 196 -2.33 1.10 2.50
N VAL A 197 -2.84 2.03 3.31
CA VAL A 197 -3.31 3.35 2.86
C VAL A 197 -2.29 4.38 3.28
N THR A 198 -1.78 5.14 2.33
CA THR A 198 -0.73 6.14 2.55
C THR A 198 -1.03 7.41 1.77
N ASP A 199 -0.34 8.49 2.13
CA ASP A 199 -0.26 9.67 1.27
C ASP A 199 0.55 9.33 0.00
N PRO A 200 0.31 10.02 -1.12
CA PRO A 200 1.07 9.78 -2.33
C PRO A 200 2.59 9.96 -2.10
N ASP A 201 3.35 8.88 -2.24
CA ASP A 201 4.82 8.93 -2.25
C ASP A 201 5.31 8.89 -3.70
N LEU A 202 5.33 10.07 -4.31
CA LEU A 202 5.77 10.24 -5.68
C LEU A 202 7.27 10.50 -5.74
N GLN A 203 7.91 9.92 -6.73
CA GLN A 203 9.32 10.10 -7.04
C GLN A 203 9.48 10.45 -8.52
N VAL A 204 10.48 11.23 -8.84
CA VAL A 204 10.86 11.52 -10.21
C VAL A 204 12.08 10.68 -10.57
N LEU A 205 11.91 9.81 -11.55
CA LEU A 205 13.00 9.01 -12.10
C LEU A 205 13.57 9.71 -13.34
N ARG A 206 14.89 9.78 -13.41
CA ARG A 206 15.64 10.30 -14.55
C ARG A 206 16.08 9.16 -15.46
N SER A 207 15.90 9.30 -16.75
CA SER A 207 16.46 8.40 -17.76
C SER A 207 17.43 9.17 -18.65
N TYR A 208 18.64 8.66 -18.75
CA TYR A 208 19.70 9.19 -19.60
C TYR A 208 19.75 8.38 -20.89
N SER A 209 18.89 8.71 -21.83
CA SER A 209 19.07 8.31 -23.24
C SER A 209 19.50 9.54 -24.04
N THR A 210 19.49 9.46 -25.37
CA THR A 210 19.78 10.60 -26.26
C THR A 210 18.97 11.87 -25.95
N ASN A 211 17.81 11.72 -25.26
CA ASN A 211 17.00 12.81 -24.71
C ASN A 211 16.77 12.52 -23.23
N ALA A 212 17.07 13.48 -22.36
CA ALA A 212 16.75 13.35 -20.94
C ALA A 212 15.23 13.29 -20.74
N ARG A 213 14.78 12.37 -19.90
CA ARG A 213 13.39 12.16 -19.58
C ARG A 213 13.20 12.11 -18.09
N LEU A 214 12.12 12.73 -17.62
CA LEU A 214 11.66 12.63 -16.24
C LEU A 214 10.33 11.90 -16.22
N LYS A 215 10.24 10.86 -15.40
CA LYS A 215 9.04 10.06 -15.21
C LYS A 215 8.57 10.17 -13.78
N CYS A 216 7.31 10.54 -13.59
CA CYS A 216 6.64 10.52 -12.29
C CYS A 216 6.30 9.07 -11.93
N TYR A 217 6.77 8.61 -10.81
CA TYR A 217 6.65 7.23 -10.34
C TYR A 217 6.15 7.18 -8.90
N SER A 218 5.43 6.14 -8.55
CA SER A 218 5.04 5.82 -7.17
C SER A 218 5.32 4.36 -6.86
N SER A 219 5.70 4.07 -5.64
CA SER A 219 5.83 2.70 -5.11
C SER A 219 4.46 2.02 -4.95
N CYS A 220 3.41 2.80 -4.68
CA CYS A 220 2.03 2.33 -4.71
C CYS A 220 1.49 2.27 -6.14
N ARG A 221 0.66 1.25 -6.41
CA ARG A 221 -0.06 1.16 -7.68
C ARG A 221 -0.99 2.37 -7.83
N LEU A 222 -0.76 3.14 -8.88
CA LEU A 222 -1.62 4.26 -9.23
C LEU A 222 -2.94 3.76 -9.84
N PRO A 223 -4.06 4.45 -9.60
CA PRO A 223 -5.29 4.19 -10.32
C PRO A 223 -5.08 4.29 -11.83
N ASP A 224 -5.79 3.46 -12.59
CA ASP A 224 -5.78 3.56 -14.04
C ASP A 224 -6.27 4.96 -14.45
N HIS A 225 -5.59 5.57 -15.43
CA HIS A 225 -5.85 6.94 -15.90
C HIS A 225 -5.52 8.07 -14.91
N SER A 226 -4.54 7.86 -14.02
CA SER A 226 -4.04 8.94 -13.16
C SER A 226 -3.56 10.13 -14.00
N SER A 227 -3.99 11.32 -13.63
CA SER A 227 -3.55 12.57 -14.24
C SER A 227 -2.43 13.18 -13.41
N TYR A 228 -1.36 13.59 -14.07
CA TYR A 228 -0.19 14.17 -13.44
C TYR A 228 -0.18 15.69 -13.57
N ILE A 229 0.51 16.32 -12.66
CA ILE A 229 0.79 17.75 -12.67
C ILE A 229 2.29 17.89 -12.46
N TRP A 230 2.93 18.64 -13.31
CA TRP A 230 4.35 18.94 -13.20
C TRP A 230 4.59 20.36 -12.72
N TYR A 231 5.65 20.50 -11.96
CA TYR A 231 6.14 21.79 -11.48
C TYR A 231 7.58 21.99 -11.94
N LYS A 232 7.88 23.21 -12.35
CA LYS A 232 9.20 23.68 -12.70
C LYS A 232 9.56 24.81 -11.72
N ASN A 233 10.65 24.68 -10.97
CA ASN A 233 11.04 25.63 -9.92
C ASN A 233 9.92 25.97 -8.92
N GLY A 234 9.03 25.00 -8.63
CA GLY A 234 7.87 25.17 -7.77
C GLY A 234 6.64 25.77 -8.47
N GLU A 235 6.74 26.22 -9.71
CA GLU A 235 5.61 26.73 -10.49
C GLU A 235 5.00 25.65 -11.37
N LYS A 236 3.66 25.59 -11.39
CA LYS A 236 2.92 24.62 -12.21
C LYS A 236 3.13 24.89 -13.68
N ILE A 237 3.46 23.84 -14.42
CA ILE A 237 3.56 23.85 -15.88
C ILE A 237 2.41 23.06 -16.53
N ASN A 238 2.15 23.32 -17.80
CA ASN A 238 1.00 22.76 -18.50
C ASN A 238 1.30 21.36 -19.08
N GLU A 239 1.89 20.48 -18.28
CA GLU A 239 2.20 19.09 -18.63
C GLU A 239 1.32 18.16 -17.77
N ASN A 240 0.60 17.24 -18.45
CA ASN A 240 -0.32 16.30 -17.79
C ASN A 240 0.11 14.84 -17.93
N GLN A 241 1.23 14.58 -18.61
CA GLN A 241 1.72 13.23 -18.89
C GLN A 241 2.55 12.70 -17.72
N GLN A 242 2.60 11.40 -17.60
CA GLN A 242 3.46 10.74 -16.62
C GLN A 242 4.95 10.99 -16.87
N GLU A 243 5.33 11.25 -18.12
CA GLU A 243 6.71 11.43 -18.54
C GLU A 243 6.85 12.72 -19.34
N ILE A 244 7.87 13.50 -19.05
CA ILE A 244 8.24 14.72 -19.79
C ILE A 244 9.67 14.56 -20.36
N SER A 245 9.91 15.14 -21.53
CA SER A 245 11.16 14.99 -22.29
C SER A 245 11.83 16.33 -22.54
N PHE A 246 13.16 16.37 -22.49
CA PHE A 246 13.99 17.54 -22.67
C PHE A 246 14.94 17.35 -23.86
N TYR A 247 15.01 18.35 -24.74
CA TYR A 247 15.84 18.28 -25.94
C TYR A 247 17.32 18.70 -25.72
N SER A 248 17.61 19.41 -24.65
CA SER A 248 18.98 19.86 -24.32
C SER A 248 19.18 19.98 -22.83
N PRO A 249 19.59 18.88 -22.16
CA PRO A 249 19.73 18.88 -20.71
C PRO A 249 20.98 19.61 -20.20
N TYR A 250 21.96 19.91 -21.02
CA TYR A 250 23.33 20.30 -20.62
C TYR A 250 23.49 21.66 -19.94
N TYR A 251 22.46 22.46 -19.82
CA TYR A 251 22.50 23.75 -19.12
C TYR A 251 21.19 24.08 -18.42
N ASP A 252 20.38 23.06 -18.13
CA ASP A 252 19.11 23.27 -17.45
C ASP A 252 19.37 23.40 -15.93
N THR A 253 19.27 24.62 -15.42
CA THR A 253 19.38 24.92 -13.98
C THR A 253 18.06 24.80 -13.24
N ASP A 254 17.05 24.30 -13.92
CA ASP A 254 15.69 24.17 -13.36
C ASP A 254 15.51 22.87 -12.60
N SER A 255 14.67 22.92 -11.60
CA SER A 255 14.21 21.75 -10.84
C SER A 255 12.79 21.37 -11.22
N TYR A 256 12.51 20.08 -11.16
CA TYR A 256 11.21 19.52 -11.52
C TYR A 256 10.69 18.63 -10.43
N SER A 257 9.38 18.70 -10.20
CA SER A 257 8.64 17.78 -9.33
C SER A 257 7.29 17.47 -9.95
N CYS A 258 6.64 16.40 -9.47
CA CYS A 258 5.33 15.99 -9.96
C CYS A 258 4.37 15.76 -8.80
N ALA A 259 3.08 15.90 -9.08
CA ALA A 259 1.99 15.52 -8.19
C ALA A 259 0.90 14.80 -8.97
N LEU A 260 0.01 14.12 -8.26
CA LEU A 260 -1.23 13.61 -8.81
C LEU A 260 -2.32 14.68 -8.72
N ARG A 261 -3.15 14.77 -9.73
CA ARG A 261 -4.33 15.63 -9.70
C ARG A 261 -5.29 15.18 -8.60
N GLY A 262 -5.71 16.12 -7.76
CA GLY A 262 -6.52 15.87 -6.56
C GLY A 262 -5.67 15.54 -5.31
N HIS A 263 -4.33 15.48 -5.46
CA HIS A 263 -3.38 15.29 -4.36
C HIS A 263 -2.18 16.24 -4.52
N GLU A 264 -2.45 17.48 -4.91
CA GLU A 264 -1.44 18.51 -5.16
C GLU A 264 -0.64 18.89 -3.91
N ASP A 265 -1.19 18.63 -2.74
CA ASP A 265 -0.53 18.86 -1.45
C ASP A 265 0.63 17.89 -1.17
N PHE A 266 0.76 16.84 -2.00
CA PHE A 266 1.79 15.81 -1.86
C PHE A 266 2.67 15.68 -3.12
N PRO A 267 3.39 16.74 -3.52
CA PRO A 267 4.29 16.66 -4.66
C PRO A 267 5.51 15.77 -4.36
N SER A 268 6.13 15.22 -5.38
CA SER A 268 7.43 14.55 -5.26
C SER A 268 8.51 15.53 -4.77
N SER A 269 9.62 14.99 -4.29
CA SER A 269 10.84 15.79 -4.12
C SER A 269 11.31 16.34 -5.47
N SER A 270 11.85 17.56 -5.48
CA SER A 270 12.37 18.18 -6.69
C SER A 270 13.68 17.53 -7.13
N VAL A 271 13.83 17.31 -8.44
CA VAL A 271 15.05 16.78 -9.06
C VAL A 271 15.58 17.75 -10.10
N CYS A 272 16.91 17.77 -10.28
CA CYS A 272 17.58 18.49 -11.36
C CYS A 272 17.66 17.61 -12.60
N VAL A 273 17.55 18.19 -13.79
CA VAL A 273 17.68 17.45 -15.06
C VAL A 273 19.15 17.11 -15.32
N ASP A 274 20.06 18.04 -15.07
CA ASP A 274 21.49 17.87 -15.28
C ASP A 274 22.23 17.81 -13.93
N GLY A 275 22.36 16.61 -13.38
CA GLY A 275 23.11 16.37 -12.16
C GLY A 275 22.47 16.92 -10.88
N GLU A 276 23.29 17.52 -9.98
CA GLU A 276 22.83 18.02 -8.67
C GLU A 276 22.70 19.55 -8.60
N ASN A 277 23.11 20.26 -9.62
CA ASN A 277 23.25 21.72 -9.63
C ASN A 277 22.06 22.41 -10.30
N CYS A 278 20.95 22.54 -9.59
CA CYS A 278 19.82 23.33 -10.05
C CYS A 278 19.20 24.12 -8.90
N ASN A 279 18.36 25.09 -9.26
CA ASN A 279 17.60 25.88 -8.29
C ASN A 279 16.52 25.01 -7.65
N ARG A 280 16.63 24.69 -6.36
CA ARG A 280 15.65 23.86 -5.67
C ARG A 280 15.60 24.14 -4.17
N VAL A 281 14.42 23.89 -3.59
CA VAL A 281 14.20 23.85 -2.16
C VAL A 281 13.66 22.46 -1.81
N ILE A 282 14.24 21.81 -0.83
CA ILE A 282 13.82 20.49 -0.34
C ILE A 282 13.53 20.63 1.15
N TYR A 283 12.29 20.35 1.54
CA TYR A 283 11.89 20.29 2.94
C TYR A 283 12.29 18.94 3.53
N THR A 284 12.83 18.93 4.76
CA THR A 284 13.21 17.69 5.46
C THR A 284 12.00 16.86 5.82
N ASP A 285 10.92 17.52 6.22
CA ASP A 285 9.67 16.89 6.62
C ASP A 285 8.50 17.49 5.85
N ARG A 286 7.61 16.65 5.34
CA ARG A 286 6.41 17.10 4.61
C ARG A 286 5.29 17.52 5.55
N SER A 287 5.18 16.86 6.69
CA SER A 287 4.22 17.19 7.73
C SER A 287 4.83 17.00 9.10
N ILE A 288 4.56 17.92 9.99
CA ILE A 288 5.04 17.89 11.38
C ILE A 288 3.82 18.05 12.29
N CYS A 289 3.63 17.11 13.21
CA CYS A 289 2.59 17.19 14.22
C CYS A 289 3.19 17.57 15.57
N VAL A 290 2.70 18.63 16.17
CA VAL A 290 3.19 19.15 17.46
C VAL A 290 2.03 19.48 18.39
N SER A 291 2.26 19.35 19.69
CA SER A 291 1.29 19.73 20.71
C SER A 291 1.19 21.26 20.83
N LYS A 292 -0.01 21.76 21.19
CA LYS A 292 -0.23 23.18 21.45
C LYS A 292 0.71 23.67 22.56
N GLY A 293 1.40 24.77 22.29
CA GLY A 293 2.35 25.40 23.24
C GLY A 293 3.77 24.88 23.16
N SER A 294 4.07 23.88 22.33
CA SER A 294 5.43 23.43 22.07
C SER A 294 6.11 24.27 20.98
N SER A 295 7.42 24.12 20.85
CA SER A 295 8.22 24.68 19.77
C SER A 295 8.46 23.62 18.70
N VAL A 296 8.62 24.05 17.46
CA VAL A 296 8.90 23.18 16.31
C VAL A 296 10.01 23.80 15.45
N ASN A 297 10.88 22.94 14.94
CA ASN A 297 11.86 23.30 13.92
C ASN A 297 11.35 22.81 12.56
N ILE A 298 11.24 23.72 11.60
CA ILE A 298 10.90 23.42 10.22
C ILE A 298 12.14 23.71 9.40
N SER A 299 12.68 22.71 8.71
CA SER A 299 13.96 22.82 8.02
C SER A 299 13.82 22.57 6.52
N CYS A 300 14.58 23.31 5.74
CA CYS A 300 14.76 23.03 4.33
C CYS A 300 16.24 23.13 3.94
N ILE A 301 16.58 22.41 2.89
CA ILE A 301 17.85 22.53 2.19
C ILE A 301 17.54 23.23 0.87
N TYR A 302 18.29 24.29 0.57
CA TYR A 302 18.18 24.96 -0.71
C TYR A 302 19.50 24.88 -1.48
N ASN A 303 19.39 24.82 -2.78
CA ASN A 303 20.50 24.91 -3.72
C ASN A 303 20.15 25.93 -4.80
N SER A 304 21.10 26.72 -5.20
CA SER A 304 20.94 27.70 -6.26
C SER A 304 22.17 27.73 -7.14
N TYR A 305 21.95 27.76 -8.45
CA TYR A 305 23.01 27.97 -9.43
C TYR A 305 23.51 29.43 -9.44
N TYR A 306 22.63 30.37 -9.05
CA TYR A 306 22.94 31.78 -8.99
C TYR A 306 23.10 32.23 -7.54
N GLU A 307 23.75 33.42 -7.34
CA GLU A 307 23.83 34.03 -6.05
C GLU A 307 22.44 34.35 -5.48
N VAL A 308 22.18 33.91 -4.26
CA VAL A 308 20.90 34.14 -3.58
C VAL A 308 20.88 35.56 -3.04
N THR A 309 20.01 36.38 -3.57
CA THR A 309 19.87 37.81 -3.16
C THR A 309 18.92 38.00 -1.99
N SER A 310 17.92 37.14 -1.84
CA SER A 310 16.98 37.15 -0.71
C SER A 310 16.41 35.77 -0.42
N LYS A 311 16.08 35.53 0.85
CA LYS A 311 15.46 34.32 1.33
C LYS A 311 14.57 34.63 2.52
N PHE A 312 13.39 34.05 2.58
CA PHE A 312 12.44 34.25 3.65
C PHE A 312 11.45 33.08 3.76
N TRP A 313 10.85 32.95 4.94
CA TRP A 313 9.77 32.00 5.21
C TRP A 313 8.42 32.67 5.10
N PHE A 314 7.46 32.05 4.48
CA PHE A 314 6.11 32.60 4.31
C PHE A 314 5.02 31.52 4.43
N ARG A 315 3.78 31.97 4.59
CA ARG A 315 2.58 31.14 4.58
C ARG A 315 1.79 31.37 3.30
N PRO A 316 1.67 30.36 2.41
CA PRO A 316 1.03 30.53 1.09
C PRO A 316 -0.47 30.83 1.18
N GLU A 317 -1.16 30.46 2.26
CA GLU A 317 -2.62 30.71 2.41
C GLU A 317 -2.97 32.18 2.54
N ARG A 318 -2.01 33.05 2.77
CA ARG A 318 -2.23 34.49 2.94
C ARG A 318 -2.31 35.28 1.63
N GLY A 319 -2.44 34.60 0.50
CA GLY A 319 -2.76 35.21 -0.79
C GLY A 319 -1.58 35.35 -1.76
N PRO A 320 -1.82 35.90 -2.96
CA PRO A 320 -0.83 35.98 -4.05
C PRO A 320 0.31 36.99 -3.79
N GLN A 321 0.33 37.61 -2.63
CA GLN A 321 1.29 38.65 -2.26
C GLN A 321 2.73 38.15 -2.09
N TRP A 322 2.90 36.83 -1.88
CA TRP A 322 4.22 36.19 -1.77
C TRP A 322 5.15 36.40 -2.99
N LYS A 323 4.60 36.89 -4.10
CA LYS A 323 5.39 37.25 -5.29
C LYS A 323 6.12 38.58 -5.19
N ASN A 324 5.81 39.37 -4.17
CA ASN A 324 6.42 40.70 -3.99
C ASN A 324 7.17 40.80 -2.62
N PRO A 325 8.46 40.52 -2.60
CA PRO A 325 9.26 40.53 -1.33
C PRO A 325 9.32 41.87 -0.60
N SER A 326 8.84 42.93 -1.20
CA SER A 326 8.76 44.27 -0.54
C SER A 326 7.52 44.47 0.34
N GLN A 327 6.60 43.51 0.36
CA GLN A 327 5.41 43.57 1.22
C GLN A 327 5.52 42.50 2.29
N SER A 328 5.58 42.87 3.55
CA SER A 328 5.59 42.15 4.83
C SER A 328 5.08 40.70 4.86
N GLU A 329 5.60 39.80 4.04
CA GLU A 329 5.16 38.41 3.96
C GLU A 329 6.12 37.42 4.61
N ASP A 330 7.33 37.93 4.92
CA ASP A 330 8.29 37.19 5.71
C ASP A 330 7.74 37.03 7.13
N LEU A 331 7.69 35.79 7.61
CA LEU A 331 7.23 35.47 8.97
C LEU A 331 8.00 36.19 10.05
N LEU A 332 9.25 36.63 9.79
CA LEU A 332 10.03 37.44 10.72
C LEU A 332 9.45 38.85 10.91
N THR A 333 8.77 39.37 9.89
CA THR A 333 8.14 40.69 9.91
C THR A 333 6.66 40.66 10.23
N ASP A 334 6.05 39.48 10.23
CA ASP A 334 4.63 39.32 10.54
C ASP A 334 4.38 39.51 12.06
N SER A 335 3.51 40.47 12.38
CA SER A 335 3.19 40.81 13.78
C SER A 335 2.61 39.65 14.58
N GLN A 336 1.95 38.69 13.96
CA GLN A 336 1.41 37.47 14.61
C GLN A 336 2.53 36.52 15.08
N TYR A 337 3.71 36.63 14.49
CA TYR A 337 4.88 35.80 14.80
C TYR A 337 5.95 36.53 15.55
N SER A 338 5.75 37.84 15.88
CA SER A 338 6.71 38.64 16.60
C SER A 338 7.16 37.97 17.90
N GLY A 339 8.47 37.84 18.08
CA GLY A 339 9.09 37.18 19.23
C GLY A 339 8.88 35.67 19.33
N ARG A 340 8.28 35.03 18.30
CA ARG A 340 7.97 33.60 18.29
C ARG A 340 8.71 32.81 17.21
N VAL A 341 9.29 33.50 16.24
CA VAL A 341 9.98 32.86 15.10
C VAL A 341 11.43 33.30 15.08
N GLN A 342 12.31 32.34 14.82
CA GLN A 342 13.75 32.55 14.56
C GLN A 342 14.13 31.78 13.32
N VAL A 343 14.96 32.38 12.47
CA VAL A 343 15.57 31.67 11.32
C VAL A 343 17.02 31.38 11.73
N LEU A 344 17.36 30.09 11.71
CA LEU A 344 18.70 29.58 11.97
C LEU A 344 19.30 29.13 10.64
N GLU A 345 20.45 29.67 10.29
CA GLU A 345 21.24 29.24 9.14
C GLU A 345 22.45 28.48 9.61
N THR A 346 22.68 27.32 9.04
CA THR A 346 23.85 26.48 9.32
C THR A 346 24.69 26.31 8.07
#